data_92a8f486c235a6e7a868707b5e74c4f7
#
_entry.id   92a8f486c235a6e7a868707b5e74c4f7
#
_cell.length_a   1.000
_cell.length_b   1.000
_cell.length_c   1.000
_cell.angle_alpha   90.00
_cell.angle_beta   90.00
_cell.angle_gamma   90.00
#
_symmetry.space_group_name_H-M   'P 1'
#
loop_
_entity.id
_entity.type
_entity.pdbx_description
1 polymer ?
#
loop_
_entity_poly.entity_id
_entity_poly.type
_entity_poly.pdbx_seq_one_letter_code
_entity_poly.pdbx_strand_id
1 'polypeptide(L)'
;MKLNNLKPAEGSTHSRRRIGRGPGSGLGGTSTRGHKGAKARSGYKRKIGFEGGQMPLQRRVPKSGFKNINHKEYFAVNLATLQKLAEENNLTKIGIAELVAAGLTNGKELIKILGNGELKAKIDVEANAFSKTAEEAIKAVGGNATKI
;
A
#
# COMPACT_ATOMS: atom_id res chain seq x y z
N MET A 1 14.52 5.20 -30.01
CA MET A 1 14.84 5.96 -28.80
C MET A 1 16.33 5.83 -28.52
N LYS A 2 17.08 6.91 -28.36
CA LYS A 2 18.52 6.85 -28.08
C LYS A 2 18.73 7.08 -26.58
N LEU A 3 19.60 6.30 -25.94
CA LEU A 3 19.87 6.38 -24.48
C LEU A 3 20.37 7.75 -24.02
N ASN A 4 21.13 8.44 -24.89
CA ASN A 4 21.64 9.78 -24.60
C ASN A 4 20.57 10.89 -24.58
N ASN A 5 19.36 10.62 -25.07
CA ASN A 5 18.23 11.56 -25.08
C ASN A 5 17.31 11.41 -23.85
N LEU A 6 17.60 10.43 -22.97
CA LEU A 6 16.82 10.23 -21.75
C LEU A 6 17.14 11.38 -20.78
N LYS A 7 16.10 12.09 -20.39
CA LYS A 7 16.16 13.14 -19.35
C LYS A 7 15.15 12.79 -18.25
N PRO A 8 15.53 12.99 -16.98
CA PRO A 8 14.56 12.86 -15.89
C PRO A 8 13.43 13.88 -16.06
N ALA A 9 12.25 13.54 -15.53
CA ALA A 9 11.14 14.48 -15.52
C ALA A 9 11.49 15.76 -14.75
N GLU A 10 10.90 16.87 -15.14
CA GLU A 10 11.15 18.16 -14.48
C GLU A 10 10.76 18.08 -13.00
N GLY A 11 11.64 18.57 -12.12
CA GLY A 11 11.48 18.48 -10.67
C GLY A 11 11.78 17.12 -10.02
N SER A 12 12.09 16.07 -10.79
CA SER A 12 12.40 14.74 -10.24
C SER A 12 13.85 14.63 -9.71
N THR A 13 14.72 15.55 -10.09
CA THR A 13 16.12 15.57 -9.63
C THR A 13 16.40 16.83 -8.81
N HIS A 14 17.07 16.63 -7.68
CA HIS A 14 17.55 17.72 -6.84
C HIS A 14 19.07 17.69 -6.73
N SER A 15 19.69 18.86 -6.68
CA SER A 15 21.12 18.96 -6.40
C SER A 15 21.41 18.46 -4.98
N ARG A 16 22.48 17.70 -4.81
CA ARG A 16 22.88 17.17 -3.50
C ARG A 16 23.19 18.30 -2.54
N ARG A 17 22.51 18.34 -1.40
CA ARG A 17 22.76 19.29 -0.33
C ARG A 17 24.17 19.09 0.24
N ARG A 18 24.98 20.14 0.22
CA ARG A 18 26.36 20.14 0.75
C ARG A 18 26.38 20.86 2.10
N ILE A 19 26.61 20.10 3.17
CA ILE A 19 26.70 20.63 4.55
C ILE A 19 28.16 20.95 4.90
N GLY A 20 28.38 21.86 5.89
CA GLY A 20 29.72 22.22 6.34
C GLY A 20 30.53 23.00 5.30
N ARG A 21 29.90 23.83 4.44
CA ARG A 21 30.58 24.60 3.39
C ARG A 21 30.35 26.11 3.54
N GLY A 22 30.65 26.61 4.73
CA GLY A 22 30.67 28.04 5.07
C GLY A 22 29.34 28.57 5.64
N PRO A 23 29.40 29.68 6.38
CA PRO A 23 28.23 30.26 7.05
C PRO A 23 27.20 30.81 6.06
N GLY A 24 27.61 31.34 4.91
CA GLY A 24 26.72 31.88 3.89
C GLY A 24 25.75 30.85 3.30
N SER A 25 26.06 29.55 3.39
CA SER A 25 25.14 28.47 2.96
C SER A 25 23.99 28.23 3.96
N GLY A 26 24.05 28.79 5.17
CA GLY A 26 23.16 28.43 6.29
C GLY A 26 23.37 27.01 6.84
N LEU A 27 24.29 26.24 6.28
CA LEU A 27 24.57 24.85 6.60
C LEU A 27 26.02 24.63 7.06
N GLY A 28 26.74 25.73 7.33
CA GLY A 28 28.13 25.72 7.78
C GLY A 28 28.29 25.36 9.26
N GLY A 29 29.51 25.60 9.79
CA GLY A 29 29.85 25.32 11.18
C GLY A 29 29.78 23.82 11.50
N THR A 30 28.91 23.44 12.42
CA THR A 30 28.75 22.04 12.88
C THR A 30 27.95 21.14 11.93
N SER A 31 27.85 21.50 10.67
CA SER A 31 27.06 20.75 9.66
C SER A 31 25.58 20.55 10.08
N THR A 32 24.99 21.54 10.70
CA THR A 32 23.61 21.57 11.21
C THR A 32 23.29 20.61 12.36
N ARG A 33 24.33 20.01 13.00
CA ARG A 33 24.14 19.06 14.12
C ARG A 33 24.18 19.69 15.51
N GLY A 34 24.59 20.97 15.60
CA GLY A 34 24.82 21.65 16.87
C GLY A 34 26.18 21.24 17.53
N HIS A 35 26.39 21.69 18.76
CA HIS A 35 27.71 21.58 19.39
C HIS A 35 27.91 20.29 20.23
N LYS A 36 27.01 20.01 21.18
CA LYS A 36 27.14 18.91 22.12
C LYS A 36 25.89 18.00 22.08
N GLY A 37 25.99 16.85 22.76
CA GLY A 37 24.90 15.89 22.86
C GLY A 37 24.99 14.71 21.91
N ALA A 38 24.20 13.69 22.17
CA ALA A 38 24.23 12.44 21.42
C ALA A 38 23.86 12.62 19.93
N LYS A 39 22.96 13.56 19.62
CA LYS A 39 22.52 13.83 18.23
C LYS A 39 23.62 14.39 17.32
N ALA A 40 24.65 15.03 17.90
CA ALA A 40 25.77 15.58 17.15
C ALA A 40 26.86 14.54 16.83
N ARG A 41 26.82 13.36 17.39
CA ARG A 41 27.84 12.31 17.24
C ARG A 41 27.55 11.39 16.06
N SER A 42 28.60 10.78 15.53
CA SER A 42 28.49 9.72 14.53
C SER A 42 27.75 8.52 15.10
N GLY A 43 26.98 7.81 14.24
CA GLY A 43 26.24 6.61 14.65
C GLY A 43 25.02 6.84 15.53
N TYR A 44 24.67 8.10 15.88
CA TYR A 44 23.46 8.36 16.63
C TYR A 44 22.22 7.97 15.83
N LYS A 45 21.39 7.14 16.44
CA LYS A 45 20.05 6.82 15.94
C LYS A 45 19.00 7.25 16.97
N ARG A 46 17.88 7.77 16.49
CA ARG A 46 16.74 8.11 17.36
C ARG A 46 16.26 6.87 18.09
N LYS A 47 16.23 6.94 19.41
CA LYS A 47 15.65 5.87 20.25
C LYS A 47 14.12 5.95 20.15
N ILE A 48 13.53 4.98 19.50
CA ILE A 48 12.06 4.92 19.31
C ILE A 48 11.43 4.63 20.68
N GLY A 49 10.40 5.40 21.07
CA GLY A 49 9.69 5.23 22.34
C GLY A 49 10.46 5.68 23.58
N PHE A 50 11.58 6.43 23.42
CA PHE A 50 12.31 6.97 24.58
C PHE A 50 11.63 8.26 25.07
N GLU A 51 11.29 8.30 26.36
CA GLU A 51 10.60 9.38 27.06
C GLU A 51 11.48 10.07 28.11
N GLY A 52 12.74 10.36 27.78
CA GLY A 52 13.64 11.14 28.64
C GLY A 52 14.09 10.44 29.94
N GLY A 53 13.88 9.15 30.08
CA GLY A 53 14.15 8.38 31.31
C GLY A 53 12.89 7.97 32.07
N GLN A 54 11.75 8.59 31.77
CA GLN A 54 10.45 8.13 32.26
C GLN A 54 10.13 6.77 31.65
N MET A 55 9.42 5.90 32.41
CA MET A 55 8.98 4.60 31.89
C MET A 55 8.09 4.80 30.67
N PRO A 56 8.48 4.29 29.49
CA PRO A 56 7.73 4.49 28.24
C PRO A 56 6.30 3.98 28.31
N LEU A 57 5.38 4.61 27.61
CA LEU A 57 3.95 4.26 27.58
C LEU A 57 3.72 2.77 27.30
N GLN A 58 4.47 2.20 26.38
CA GLN A 58 4.41 0.77 26.03
C GLN A 58 4.72 -0.18 27.19
N ARG A 59 5.42 0.29 28.23
CA ARG A 59 5.70 -0.48 29.46
C ARG A 59 4.68 -0.21 30.56
N ARG A 60 4.04 0.96 30.55
CA ARG A 60 3.03 1.35 31.56
C ARG A 60 1.68 0.71 31.28
N VAL A 61 1.34 0.52 30.01
CA VAL A 61 0.08 -0.13 29.62
C VAL A 61 0.17 -1.65 29.75
N PRO A 62 -0.86 -2.32 30.29
CA PRO A 62 -0.87 -3.78 30.34
C PRO A 62 -0.87 -4.38 28.94
N LYS A 63 -0.26 -5.53 28.79
CA LYS A 63 -0.32 -6.31 27.55
C LYS A 63 -1.74 -6.78 27.34
N SER A 64 -2.27 -6.62 26.12
CA SER A 64 -3.60 -7.04 25.75
C SER A 64 -3.63 -7.65 24.34
N GLY A 65 -4.64 -8.48 24.10
CA GLY A 65 -4.83 -9.15 22.82
C GLY A 65 -3.90 -10.34 22.58
N PHE A 66 -4.17 -11.05 21.52
CA PHE A 66 -3.36 -12.16 21.03
C PHE A 66 -3.42 -12.20 19.50
N LYS A 67 -2.42 -12.79 18.87
CA LYS A 67 -2.42 -13.02 17.43
C LYS A 67 -3.03 -14.38 17.14
N ASN A 68 -4.20 -14.40 16.50
CA ASN A 68 -4.86 -15.64 16.09
C ASN A 68 -4.08 -16.28 14.92
N ILE A 69 -3.54 -17.48 15.14
CA ILE A 69 -2.77 -18.24 14.13
C ILE A 69 -3.67 -18.68 12.97
N ASN A 70 -4.96 -18.92 13.24
CA ASN A 70 -5.94 -19.36 12.24
C ASN A 70 -6.66 -18.19 11.55
N HIS A 71 -6.16 -16.96 11.71
CA HIS A 71 -6.73 -15.79 11.04
C HIS A 71 -6.57 -15.89 9.52
N LYS A 72 -7.70 -15.82 8.82
CA LYS A 72 -7.72 -15.78 7.35
C LYS A 72 -7.78 -14.34 6.89
N GLU A 73 -6.77 -13.91 6.15
CA GLU A 73 -6.73 -12.57 5.54
C GLU A 73 -7.24 -12.68 4.10
N TYR A 74 -8.12 -11.76 3.74
CA TYR A 74 -8.67 -11.67 2.40
C TYR A 74 -8.19 -10.38 1.73
N PHE A 75 -7.74 -10.49 0.49
CA PHE A 75 -7.55 -9.34 -0.37
C PHE A 75 -8.92 -8.88 -0.91
N ALA A 76 -9.26 -7.63 -0.66
CA ALA A 76 -10.56 -7.08 -1.02
C ALA A 76 -10.53 -6.47 -2.44
N VAL A 77 -11.44 -6.92 -3.31
CA VAL A 77 -11.66 -6.35 -4.64
C VAL A 77 -13.08 -5.82 -4.72
N ASN A 78 -13.26 -4.57 -5.15
CA ASN A 78 -14.55 -3.91 -5.25
C ASN A 78 -15.19 -4.09 -6.63
N LEU A 79 -16.53 -4.01 -6.70
CA LEU A 79 -17.28 -4.08 -7.96
C LEU A 79 -16.85 -3.02 -8.97
N ALA A 80 -16.53 -1.80 -8.52
CA ALA A 80 -16.01 -0.75 -9.39
C ALA A 80 -14.70 -1.15 -10.10
N THR A 81 -13.84 -1.94 -9.44
CA THR A 81 -12.60 -2.44 -10.04
C THR A 81 -12.89 -3.51 -11.09
N LEU A 82 -13.84 -4.43 -10.80
CA LEU A 82 -14.27 -5.45 -11.74
C LEU A 82 -14.92 -4.82 -12.98
N GLN A 83 -15.72 -3.77 -12.80
CA GLN A 83 -16.32 -3.02 -13.93
C GLN A 83 -15.23 -2.45 -14.84
N LYS A 84 -14.21 -1.78 -14.29
CA LYS A 84 -13.10 -1.24 -15.07
C LYS A 84 -12.35 -2.33 -15.84
N LEU A 85 -12.05 -3.45 -15.18
CA LEU A 85 -11.37 -4.58 -15.83
C LEU A 85 -12.21 -5.19 -16.96
N ALA A 86 -13.52 -5.31 -16.76
CA ALA A 86 -14.41 -5.82 -17.77
C ALA A 86 -14.46 -4.92 -19.00
N GLU A 87 -14.48 -3.60 -18.81
CA GLU A 87 -14.48 -2.60 -19.89
C GLU A 87 -13.13 -2.54 -20.64
N GLU A 88 -12.01 -2.52 -19.89
CA GLU A 88 -10.67 -2.42 -20.49
C GLU A 88 -10.28 -3.64 -21.33
N ASN A 89 -10.63 -4.83 -20.86
CA ASN A 89 -10.22 -6.09 -21.49
C ASN A 89 -11.36 -6.85 -22.16
N ASN A 90 -12.58 -6.30 -22.20
CA ASN A 90 -13.79 -6.94 -22.77
C ASN A 90 -14.03 -8.36 -22.20
N LEU A 91 -13.83 -8.52 -20.87
CA LEU A 91 -13.94 -9.82 -20.23
C LEU A 91 -15.37 -10.13 -19.84
N THR A 92 -15.83 -11.33 -20.16
CA THR A 92 -17.12 -11.88 -19.71
C THR A 92 -16.96 -12.74 -18.45
N LYS A 93 -15.74 -13.22 -18.17
CA LYS A 93 -15.40 -14.02 -16.99
C LYS A 93 -14.17 -13.44 -16.31
N ILE A 94 -14.23 -13.27 -15.00
CA ILE A 94 -13.12 -12.79 -14.18
C ILE A 94 -12.86 -13.78 -13.05
N GLY A 95 -11.73 -14.46 -13.13
CA GLY A 95 -11.20 -15.34 -12.09
C GLY A 95 -9.92 -14.80 -11.48
N ILE A 96 -9.25 -15.64 -10.70
CA ILE A 96 -7.98 -15.28 -10.05
C ILE A 96 -6.90 -14.98 -11.10
N ALA A 97 -6.87 -15.70 -12.22
CA ALA A 97 -5.87 -15.51 -13.27
C ALA A 97 -5.95 -14.12 -13.92
N GLU A 98 -7.16 -13.65 -14.21
CA GLU A 98 -7.41 -12.33 -14.78
C GLU A 98 -7.05 -11.21 -13.80
N LEU A 99 -7.31 -11.40 -12.50
CA LEU A 99 -6.91 -10.45 -11.44
C LEU A 99 -5.39 -10.38 -11.27
N VAL A 100 -4.68 -11.49 -11.45
CA VAL A 100 -3.20 -11.53 -11.45
C VAL A 100 -2.65 -10.84 -12.70
N ALA A 101 -3.21 -11.11 -13.86
CA ALA A 101 -2.82 -10.47 -15.12
C ALA A 101 -3.01 -8.95 -15.08
N ALA A 102 -4.06 -8.48 -14.41
CA ALA A 102 -4.31 -7.06 -14.16
C ALA A 102 -3.41 -6.45 -13.06
N GLY A 103 -2.55 -7.24 -12.41
CA GLY A 103 -1.64 -6.78 -11.36
C GLY A 103 -2.30 -6.43 -10.02
N LEU A 104 -3.54 -6.85 -9.79
CA LEU A 104 -4.29 -6.55 -8.56
C LEU A 104 -3.91 -7.49 -7.41
N THR A 105 -3.51 -8.72 -7.71
CA THR A 105 -3.16 -9.72 -6.70
C THR A 105 -1.98 -10.57 -7.16
N ASN A 106 -1.30 -11.21 -6.22
CA ASN A 106 -0.18 -12.13 -6.48
C ASN A 106 -0.64 -13.59 -6.71
N GLY A 107 -1.95 -13.86 -6.66
CA GLY A 107 -2.53 -15.20 -6.83
C GLY A 107 -2.38 -16.16 -5.63
N LYS A 108 -1.68 -15.74 -4.57
CA LYS A 108 -1.49 -16.52 -3.34
C LYS A 108 -2.47 -16.14 -2.23
N GLU A 109 -3.12 -15.01 -2.38
CA GLU A 109 -4.01 -14.42 -1.39
C GLU A 109 -5.44 -14.92 -1.60
N LEU A 110 -6.19 -15.05 -0.52
CA LEU A 110 -7.62 -15.31 -0.59
C LEU A 110 -8.33 -14.03 -1.04
N ILE A 111 -9.11 -14.12 -2.10
CA ILE A 111 -9.80 -12.96 -2.69
C ILE A 111 -11.24 -12.90 -2.20
N LYS A 112 -11.66 -11.70 -1.77
CA LYS A 112 -13.05 -11.41 -1.41
C LYS A 112 -13.60 -10.25 -2.21
N ILE A 113 -14.72 -10.47 -2.88
CA ILE A 113 -15.41 -9.43 -3.64
C ILE A 113 -16.35 -8.65 -2.72
N LEU A 114 -16.21 -7.33 -2.75
CA LEU A 114 -17.01 -6.39 -1.97
C LEU A 114 -17.91 -5.55 -2.87
N GLY A 115 -19.11 -5.22 -2.36
CA GLY A 115 -20.16 -4.52 -3.10
C GLY A 115 -20.00 -3.00 -3.27
N ASN A 116 -18.77 -2.47 -3.18
CA ASN A 116 -18.55 -1.04 -3.38
C ASN A 116 -18.43 -0.70 -4.87
N GLY A 117 -19.23 0.24 -5.32
CA GLY A 117 -19.31 0.68 -6.71
C GLY A 117 -20.50 0.05 -7.47
N GLU A 118 -20.74 0.55 -8.67
CA GLU A 118 -21.77 0.06 -9.58
C GLU A 118 -21.19 -0.95 -10.56
N LEU A 119 -21.93 -2.03 -10.80
CA LEU A 119 -21.62 -3.02 -11.83
C LEU A 119 -22.70 -2.93 -12.93
N LYS A 120 -22.29 -2.66 -14.17
CA LYS A 120 -23.19 -2.59 -15.34
C LYS A 120 -22.93 -3.71 -16.33
N ALA A 121 -21.69 -4.19 -16.37
CA ALA A 121 -21.30 -5.28 -17.27
C ALA A 121 -21.79 -6.62 -16.74
N LYS A 122 -22.32 -7.46 -17.62
CA LYS A 122 -22.64 -8.84 -17.29
C LYS A 122 -21.35 -9.65 -17.24
N ILE A 123 -20.92 -10.05 -16.04
CA ILE A 123 -19.68 -10.81 -15.83
C ILE A 123 -19.92 -11.99 -14.89
N ASP A 124 -19.25 -13.08 -15.16
CA ASP A 124 -19.14 -14.22 -14.27
C ASP A 124 -17.87 -14.08 -13.42
N VAL A 125 -18.00 -14.13 -12.11
CA VAL A 125 -16.88 -13.87 -11.19
C VAL A 125 -16.57 -15.11 -10.34
N GLU A 126 -15.29 -15.51 -10.33
CA GLU A 126 -14.79 -16.61 -9.51
C GLU A 126 -13.87 -16.07 -8.42
N ALA A 127 -14.23 -16.27 -7.12
CA ALA A 127 -13.45 -15.81 -5.97
C ALA A 127 -13.63 -16.72 -4.74
N ASN A 128 -12.75 -16.56 -3.73
CA ASN A 128 -12.81 -17.35 -2.51
C ASN A 128 -13.99 -16.96 -1.60
N ALA A 129 -14.41 -15.69 -1.62
CA ALA A 129 -15.55 -15.20 -0.86
C ALA A 129 -16.21 -13.99 -1.53
N PHE A 130 -17.47 -13.79 -1.20
CA PHE A 130 -18.27 -12.64 -1.63
C PHE A 130 -18.94 -11.98 -0.43
N SER A 131 -19.24 -10.69 -0.51
CA SER A 131 -20.19 -10.05 0.40
C SER A 131 -21.60 -10.26 -0.15
N LYS A 132 -22.60 -10.25 0.73
CA LYS A 132 -24.02 -10.38 0.32
C LYS A 132 -24.41 -9.34 -0.73
N THR A 133 -24.04 -8.09 -0.50
CA THR A 133 -24.27 -6.98 -1.44
C THR A 133 -23.58 -7.18 -2.79
N ALA A 134 -22.39 -7.79 -2.83
CA ALA A 134 -21.69 -8.07 -4.09
C ALA A 134 -22.39 -9.20 -4.86
N GLU A 135 -22.81 -10.27 -4.19
CA GLU A 135 -23.56 -11.36 -4.82
C GLU A 135 -24.89 -10.88 -5.43
N GLU A 136 -25.63 -10.06 -4.68
CA GLU A 136 -26.88 -9.46 -5.15
C GLU A 136 -26.66 -8.57 -6.38
N ALA A 137 -25.63 -7.73 -6.37
CA ALA A 137 -25.31 -6.85 -7.48
C ALA A 137 -24.88 -7.62 -8.73
N ILE A 138 -24.05 -8.67 -8.61
CA ILE A 138 -23.64 -9.51 -9.73
C ILE A 138 -24.85 -10.24 -10.35
N LYS A 139 -25.73 -10.80 -9.50
CA LYS A 139 -26.95 -11.47 -9.93
C LYS A 139 -27.95 -10.51 -10.59
N ALA A 140 -28.08 -9.27 -10.09
CA ALA A 140 -28.97 -8.26 -10.65
C ALA A 140 -28.62 -7.89 -12.09
N VAL A 141 -27.33 -7.93 -12.46
CA VAL A 141 -26.86 -7.68 -13.85
C VAL A 141 -26.89 -8.96 -14.71
N GLY A 142 -27.30 -10.10 -14.13
CA GLY A 142 -27.40 -11.39 -14.84
C GLY A 142 -26.06 -12.12 -14.96
N GLY A 143 -25.07 -11.79 -14.12
CA GLY A 143 -23.81 -12.52 -13.95
C GLY A 143 -23.92 -13.63 -12.93
N ASN A 144 -22.89 -14.46 -12.85
CA ASN A 144 -22.79 -15.56 -11.89
C ASN A 144 -21.61 -15.34 -10.93
N ALA A 145 -21.83 -15.61 -9.61
CA ALA A 145 -20.81 -15.55 -8.59
C ALA A 145 -20.48 -16.99 -8.13
N THR A 146 -19.31 -17.48 -8.50
CA THR A 146 -18.85 -18.84 -8.18
C THR A 146 -17.79 -18.78 -7.08
N LYS A 147 -18.02 -19.50 -5.99
CA LYS A 147 -17.04 -19.63 -4.90
C LYS A 147 -16.10 -20.80 -5.17
N ILE A 148 -14.79 -20.53 -5.09
CA ILE A 148 -13.69 -21.49 -5.23
C ILE A 148 -13.29 -22.03 -3.86
#